data_64e2d37e6e179ced07ae4a14312d63f3
#
_entry.id   64e2d37e6e179ced07ae4a14312d63f3
#
_cell.length_a   1.000
_cell.length_b   1.000
_cell.length_c   1.000
_cell.angle_alpha   90.00
_cell.angle_beta   90.00
_cell.angle_gamma   90.00
#
_symmetry.space_group_name_H-M   'P 1'
#
loop_
_entity.id
_entity.type
_entity.pdbx_description
1 polymer ?
#
loop_
_entity_poly.entity_id
_entity_poly.type
_entity_poly.pdbx_seq_one_letter_code
_entity_poly.pdbx_strand_id
1 'polypeptide(L)'
;ERKPPAEAPKAIVDGTGMVAIPGLINCHTHLATASLRCFTDDLGNTEALQALLQKEAKMDSRSAKAAALLAIAECLRFGVTSVSDLYYYPNATAEAVAESGIKANLALSSYRYIDENEDFDFETDEQCRELVKVTERWNGFDGGRIKIDAGIYAEYISNYRLWEGLVGYAAEQNLGMQLHLAETQSEV
;
A
#
# COMPACT_ATOMS: atom_id res chain seq x y z
N GLU A 1 32.89 25.15 -8.15
CA GLU A 1 33.37 23.96 -8.88
C GLU A 1 32.95 22.70 -8.06
N ARG A 2 32.16 21.79 -8.67
CA ARG A 2 31.86 20.52 -8.03
C ARG A 2 33.04 19.58 -8.24
N LYS A 3 33.52 18.98 -7.14
CA LYS A 3 34.55 17.90 -7.23
C LYS A 3 33.99 16.75 -8.08
N PRO A 4 34.77 16.18 -8.99
CA PRO A 4 34.35 14.99 -9.70
C PRO A 4 34.05 13.85 -8.72
N PRO A 5 33.12 12.93 -9.04
CA PRO A 5 32.84 11.78 -8.20
C PRO A 5 34.10 10.92 -8.03
N ALA A 6 34.27 10.35 -6.83
CA ALA A 6 35.44 9.55 -6.47
C ALA A 6 35.56 8.22 -7.27
N GLU A 7 34.47 7.77 -7.90
CA GLU A 7 34.42 6.56 -8.74
C GLU A 7 33.90 6.91 -10.13
N ALA A 8 34.40 6.20 -11.15
CA ALA A 8 33.89 6.32 -12.51
C ALA A 8 32.40 5.87 -12.57
N PRO A 9 31.54 6.60 -13.29
CA PRO A 9 30.14 6.22 -13.41
C PRO A 9 30.00 4.87 -14.11
N LYS A 10 29.08 4.02 -13.58
CA LYS A 10 28.78 2.71 -14.18
C LYS A 10 28.06 2.82 -15.54
N ALA A 11 27.34 3.92 -15.77
CA ALA A 11 26.68 4.22 -17.02
C ALA A 11 26.67 5.74 -17.24
N ILE A 12 26.75 6.14 -18.50
CA ILE A 12 26.63 7.53 -18.93
C ILE A 12 25.41 7.62 -19.84
N VAL A 13 24.51 8.55 -19.54
CA VAL A 13 23.33 8.85 -20.37
C VAL A 13 23.54 10.23 -20.98
N ASP A 14 23.47 10.35 -22.32
CA ASP A 14 23.47 11.63 -22.99
C ASP A 14 22.14 12.34 -22.76
N GLY A 15 22.14 13.37 -21.93
CA GLY A 15 20.99 14.19 -21.58
C GLY A 15 20.87 15.49 -22.43
N THR A 16 21.58 15.60 -23.56
CA THR A 16 21.51 16.78 -24.40
C THR A 16 20.09 17.08 -24.85
N GLY A 17 19.59 18.27 -24.53
CA GLY A 17 18.20 18.67 -24.80
C GLY A 17 17.13 18.10 -23.86
N MET A 18 17.54 17.39 -22.82
CA MET A 18 16.63 16.83 -21.80
C MET A 18 16.64 17.65 -20.51
N VAL A 19 15.58 17.49 -19.72
CA VAL A 19 15.48 18.02 -18.35
C VAL A 19 15.39 16.86 -17.38
N ALA A 20 16.29 16.83 -16.40
CA ALA A 20 16.20 15.86 -15.30
C ALA A 20 15.26 16.40 -14.21
N ILE A 21 14.26 15.61 -13.84
CA ILE A 21 13.31 15.92 -12.78
C ILE A 21 13.30 14.77 -11.75
N PRO A 22 12.88 15.01 -10.49
CA PRO A 22 12.58 13.92 -9.57
C PRO A 22 11.53 12.98 -10.15
N GLY A 23 11.60 11.69 -9.81
CA GLY A 23 10.56 10.74 -10.18
C GLY A 23 9.20 11.12 -9.58
N LEU A 24 8.13 10.77 -10.28
CA LEU A 24 6.77 11.02 -9.83
C LEU A 24 6.44 10.16 -8.60
N ILE A 25 5.52 10.64 -7.78
CA ILE A 25 5.01 9.95 -6.59
C ILE A 25 3.53 9.67 -6.81
N ASN A 26 3.14 8.39 -6.74
CA ASN A 26 1.74 8.00 -6.66
C ASN A 26 1.34 7.94 -5.18
N CYS A 27 0.56 8.93 -4.73
CA CYS A 27 0.22 9.11 -3.32
C CYS A 27 -0.87 8.17 -2.82
N HIS A 28 -1.56 7.43 -3.71
CA HIS A 28 -2.57 6.44 -3.32
C HIS A 28 -2.76 5.41 -4.42
N THR A 29 -2.65 4.14 -4.06
CA THR A 29 -2.86 3.02 -4.98
C THR A 29 -3.22 1.73 -4.24
N HIS A 30 -3.74 0.77 -5.00
CA HIS A 30 -3.98 -0.62 -4.63
C HIS A 30 -3.25 -1.51 -5.64
N LEU A 31 -1.93 -1.67 -5.48
CA LEU A 31 -1.08 -2.34 -6.47
C LEU A 31 -1.57 -3.74 -6.83
N ALA A 32 -2.04 -4.50 -5.84
CA ALA A 32 -2.48 -5.87 -6.06
C ALA A 32 -3.80 -5.98 -6.87
N THR A 33 -4.55 -4.89 -7.04
CA THR A 33 -5.77 -4.89 -7.85
C THR A 33 -5.51 -4.71 -9.35
N ALA A 34 -4.28 -4.51 -9.78
CA ALA A 34 -3.97 -4.30 -11.20
C ALA A 34 -4.46 -5.42 -12.13
N SER A 35 -4.58 -6.65 -11.61
CA SER A 35 -5.17 -7.78 -12.33
C SER A 35 -6.69 -7.71 -12.51
N LEU A 36 -7.35 -6.82 -11.78
CA LEU A 36 -8.80 -6.60 -11.80
C LEU A 36 -9.19 -5.35 -12.60
N ARG A 37 -8.24 -4.72 -13.27
CA ARG A 37 -8.47 -3.52 -14.09
C ARG A 37 -9.60 -3.76 -15.10
N CYS A 38 -10.45 -2.74 -15.27
CA CYS A 38 -11.60 -2.72 -16.16
C CYS A 38 -12.70 -3.77 -15.86
N PHE A 39 -12.57 -4.51 -14.76
CA PHE A 39 -13.54 -5.55 -14.43
C PHE A 39 -14.92 -5.01 -14.06
N THR A 40 -14.97 -3.77 -13.57
CA THR A 40 -16.19 -3.14 -13.04
C THR A 40 -16.56 -1.84 -13.74
N ASP A 41 -15.93 -1.48 -14.86
CA ASP A 41 -16.07 -0.18 -15.52
C ASP A 41 -17.52 0.12 -15.99
N ASP A 42 -18.30 -0.92 -16.30
CA ASP A 42 -19.69 -0.80 -16.76
C ASP A 42 -20.72 -0.92 -15.62
N LEU A 43 -20.30 -1.02 -14.36
CA LEU A 43 -21.17 -1.21 -13.20
C LEU A 43 -21.36 0.09 -12.41
N GLY A 44 -22.50 0.22 -11.74
CA GLY A 44 -22.70 1.28 -10.75
C GLY A 44 -21.81 1.06 -9.51
N ASN A 45 -21.50 2.11 -8.75
CA ASN A 45 -20.51 2.05 -7.65
C ASN A 45 -20.76 0.91 -6.66
N THR A 46 -22.02 0.72 -6.21
CA THR A 46 -22.35 -0.36 -5.26
C THR A 46 -22.16 -1.76 -5.88
N GLU A 47 -22.60 -1.94 -7.12
CA GLU A 47 -22.46 -3.20 -7.85
C GLU A 47 -20.99 -3.48 -8.17
N ALA A 48 -20.25 -2.45 -8.55
CA ALA A 48 -18.81 -2.52 -8.80
C ALA A 48 -18.06 -2.99 -7.54
N LEU A 49 -18.32 -2.38 -6.39
CA LEU A 49 -17.70 -2.75 -5.12
C LEU A 49 -18.02 -4.20 -4.74
N GLN A 50 -19.29 -4.62 -4.84
CA GLN A 50 -19.67 -6.01 -4.53
C GLN A 50 -19.00 -7.02 -5.47
N ALA A 51 -18.96 -6.73 -6.76
CA ALA A 51 -18.30 -7.58 -7.75
C ALA A 51 -16.79 -7.68 -7.51
N LEU A 52 -16.15 -6.56 -7.14
CA LEU A 52 -14.74 -6.49 -6.81
C LEU A 52 -14.42 -7.33 -5.57
N LEU A 53 -15.14 -7.15 -4.47
CA LEU A 53 -14.96 -7.91 -3.23
C LEU A 53 -15.07 -9.43 -3.45
N GLN A 54 -16.00 -9.88 -4.32
CA GLN A 54 -16.12 -11.31 -4.67
C GLN A 54 -14.91 -11.85 -5.43
N LYS A 55 -14.20 -11.01 -6.18
CA LYS A 55 -12.97 -11.39 -6.87
C LYS A 55 -11.76 -11.34 -5.93
N GLU A 56 -11.68 -10.32 -5.11
CA GLU A 56 -10.64 -10.16 -4.10
C GLU A 56 -10.64 -11.31 -3.09
N ALA A 57 -11.82 -11.81 -2.69
CA ALA A 57 -11.96 -12.98 -1.83
C ALA A 57 -11.34 -14.27 -2.40
N LYS A 58 -11.04 -14.31 -3.71
CA LYS A 58 -10.37 -15.43 -4.39
C LYS A 58 -8.88 -15.18 -4.65
N MET A 59 -8.40 -14.01 -4.31
CA MET A 59 -7.00 -13.66 -4.44
C MET A 59 -6.19 -14.36 -3.34
N ASP A 60 -4.98 -14.77 -3.69
CA ASP A 60 -3.97 -15.26 -2.76
C ASP A 60 -2.71 -14.40 -2.81
N SER A 61 -1.78 -14.63 -1.88
CA SER A 61 -0.53 -13.86 -1.82
C SER A 61 0.30 -13.95 -3.11
N ARG A 62 0.23 -15.06 -3.85
CA ARG A 62 0.95 -15.23 -5.11
C ARG A 62 0.37 -14.37 -6.21
N SER A 63 -0.94 -14.37 -6.36
CA SER A 63 -1.64 -13.53 -7.34
C SER A 63 -1.52 -12.04 -6.98
N ALA A 64 -1.61 -11.70 -5.70
CA ALA A 64 -1.39 -10.33 -5.22
C ALA A 64 0.02 -9.83 -5.56
N LYS A 65 1.07 -10.63 -5.30
CA LYS A 65 2.45 -10.28 -5.67
C LYS A 65 2.61 -10.10 -7.18
N ALA A 66 2.07 -11.00 -7.99
CA ALA A 66 2.17 -10.92 -9.44
C ALA A 66 1.47 -9.65 -9.99
N ALA A 67 0.28 -9.33 -9.49
CA ALA A 67 -0.45 -8.12 -9.84
C ALA A 67 0.29 -6.86 -9.40
N ALA A 68 0.86 -6.85 -8.20
CA ALA A 68 1.67 -5.74 -7.71
C ALA A 68 2.92 -5.51 -8.59
N LEU A 69 3.63 -6.57 -9.01
CA LEU A 69 4.75 -6.45 -9.96
C LEU A 69 4.34 -5.85 -11.30
N LEU A 70 3.15 -6.22 -11.82
CA LEU A 70 2.61 -5.63 -13.04
C LEU A 70 2.34 -4.13 -12.87
N ALA A 71 1.67 -3.74 -11.78
CA ALA A 71 1.40 -2.34 -11.47
C ALA A 71 2.69 -1.53 -11.29
N ILE A 72 3.68 -2.09 -10.59
CA ILE A 72 4.98 -1.45 -10.38
C ILE A 72 5.73 -1.27 -11.70
N ALA A 73 5.71 -2.27 -12.60
CA ALA A 73 6.32 -2.15 -13.91
C ALA A 73 5.70 -1.00 -14.73
N GLU A 74 4.39 -0.84 -14.65
CA GLU A 74 3.68 0.30 -15.25
C GLU A 74 4.08 1.62 -14.59
N CYS A 75 4.09 1.70 -13.25
CA CYS A 75 4.54 2.88 -12.52
C CYS A 75 5.94 3.33 -12.99
N LEU A 76 6.91 2.41 -13.00
CA LEU A 76 8.27 2.71 -13.41
C LEU A 76 8.36 3.13 -14.88
N ARG A 77 7.58 2.48 -15.77
CA ARG A 77 7.51 2.84 -17.19
C ARG A 77 7.06 4.29 -17.41
N PHE A 78 6.17 4.80 -16.55
CA PHE A 78 5.64 6.16 -16.64
C PHE A 78 6.31 7.15 -15.68
N GLY A 79 7.46 6.79 -15.13
CA GLY A 79 8.29 7.68 -14.31
C GLY A 79 7.84 7.81 -12.85
N VAL A 80 6.91 6.97 -12.38
CA VAL A 80 6.54 6.89 -10.96
C VAL A 80 7.59 6.04 -10.24
N THR A 81 8.29 6.63 -9.29
CA THR A 81 9.39 5.99 -8.56
C THR A 81 9.07 5.71 -7.09
N SER A 82 7.94 6.21 -6.61
CA SER A 82 7.46 6.00 -5.24
C SER A 82 5.94 5.85 -5.23
N VAL A 83 5.44 4.93 -4.43
CA VAL A 83 4.01 4.65 -4.29
C VAL A 83 3.58 4.64 -2.83
N SER A 84 2.33 4.99 -2.56
CA SER A 84 1.64 4.76 -1.29
C SER A 84 0.51 3.78 -1.55
N ASP A 85 0.60 2.59 -0.97
CA ASP A 85 -0.32 1.47 -1.20
C ASP A 85 -1.09 1.13 0.08
N LEU A 86 -2.39 1.00 -0.02
CA LEU A 86 -3.27 0.58 1.06
C LEU A 86 -4.06 -0.65 0.61
N TYR A 87 -3.68 -1.86 1.05
CA TYR A 87 -4.35 -3.08 0.62
C TYR A 87 -4.21 -4.25 1.61
N TYR A 88 -4.85 -5.39 1.29
CA TYR A 88 -4.97 -6.57 2.16
C TYR A 88 -3.74 -7.49 2.20
N TYR A 89 -2.82 -7.37 1.25
CA TYR A 89 -1.66 -8.25 1.10
C TYR A 89 -0.32 -7.51 1.24
N PRO A 90 -0.08 -6.77 2.35
CA PRO A 90 1.09 -5.91 2.47
C PRO A 90 2.41 -6.68 2.39
N ASN A 91 2.46 -7.90 2.90
CA ASN A 91 3.66 -8.74 2.82
C ASN A 91 3.99 -9.14 1.37
N ALA A 92 2.99 -9.56 0.59
CA ALA A 92 3.17 -9.90 -0.83
C ALA A 92 3.55 -8.67 -1.68
N THR A 93 2.93 -7.52 -1.39
CA THR A 93 3.26 -6.24 -2.03
C THR A 93 4.68 -5.80 -1.66
N ALA A 94 5.09 -5.95 -0.39
CA ALA A 94 6.45 -5.62 0.06
C ALA A 94 7.50 -6.49 -0.65
N GLU A 95 7.23 -7.77 -0.87
CA GLU A 95 8.11 -8.63 -1.66
C GLU A 95 8.24 -8.15 -3.12
N ALA A 96 7.13 -7.72 -3.75
CA ALA A 96 7.16 -7.15 -5.10
C ALA A 96 7.94 -5.82 -5.14
N VAL A 97 7.77 -4.97 -4.15
CA VAL A 97 8.53 -3.72 -3.98
C VAL A 97 10.01 -3.98 -3.77
N ALA A 98 10.37 -4.96 -2.92
CA ALA A 98 11.76 -5.35 -2.68
C ALA A 98 12.45 -5.84 -3.96
N GLU A 99 11.75 -6.66 -4.74
CA GLU A 99 12.24 -7.24 -6.00
C GLU A 99 12.41 -6.18 -7.11
N SER A 100 11.45 -5.27 -7.25
CA SER A 100 11.43 -4.26 -8.32
C SER A 100 12.35 -3.07 -8.10
N GLY A 101 12.68 -2.77 -6.84
CA GLY A 101 13.48 -1.60 -6.48
C GLY A 101 12.71 -0.29 -6.36
N ILE A 102 11.39 -0.24 -6.59
CA ILE A 102 10.57 0.95 -6.36
C ILE A 102 10.54 1.32 -4.87
N LYS A 103 10.31 2.60 -4.56
CA LYS A 103 10.09 3.05 -3.19
C LYS A 103 8.62 2.96 -2.83
N ALA A 104 8.29 2.52 -1.60
CA ALA A 104 6.90 2.41 -1.18
C ALA A 104 6.65 2.72 0.30
N ASN A 105 5.50 3.33 0.58
CA ASN A 105 4.80 3.24 1.85
C ASN A 105 3.67 2.23 1.68
N LEU A 106 3.61 1.21 2.54
CA LEU A 106 2.63 0.14 2.45
C LEU A 106 1.80 0.11 3.73
N ALA A 107 0.48 0.09 3.59
CA ALA A 107 -0.43 -0.02 4.71
C ALA A 107 -1.27 -1.30 4.60
N LEU A 108 -1.42 -2.02 5.70
CA LEU A 108 -2.42 -3.09 5.81
C LEU A 108 -3.80 -2.45 5.93
N SER A 109 -4.67 -2.78 5.00
CA SER A 109 -6.05 -2.28 4.96
C SER A 109 -6.92 -3.07 5.94
N SER A 110 -7.01 -2.61 7.17
CA SER A 110 -7.86 -3.23 8.19
C SER A 110 -9.33 -2.87 7.99
N TYR A 111 -10.23 -3.88 8.02
CA TYR A 111 -11.64 -3.73 7.64
C TYR A 111 -12.61 -4.47 8.59
N ARG A 112 -12.22 -4.64 9.85
CA ARG A 112 -13.04 -5.36 10.81
C ARG A 112 -13.91 -4.40 11.62
N TYR A 113 -15.22 -4.71 11.69
CA TYR A 113 -16.14 -4.08 12.63
C TYR A 113 -16.17 -4.88 13.94
N ILE A 114 -15.75 -4.26 15.03
CA ILE A 114 -15.73 -4.88 16.35
C ILE A 114 -17.09 -4.71 17.03
N ASP A 115 -17.81 -5.80 17.31
CA ASP A 115 -19.09 -5.74 18.03
C ASP A 115 -18.93 -5.12 19.44
N GLU A 116 -19.95 -4.42 19.93
CA GLU A 116 -19.90 -3.76 21.25
C GLU A 116 -19.66 -4.74 22.39
N ASN A 117 -20.13 -5.98 22.24
CA ASN A 117 -19.99 -7.04 23.22
C ASN A 117 -18.77 -7.96 22.96
N GLU A 118 -18.03 -7.71 21.91
CA GLU A 118 -16.82 -8.45 21.60
C GLU A 118 -15.66 -8.01 22.50
N ASP A 119 -14.94 -8.96 23.05
CA ASP A 119 -13.71 -8.71 23.79
C ASP A 119 -12.56 -8.50 22.80
N PHE A 120 -12.40 -7.26 22.34
CA PHE A 120 -11.36 -6.89 21.39
C PHE A 120 -10.04 -6.65 22.12
N ASP A 121 -9.03 -7.35 21.70
CA ASP A 121 -7.65 -7.20 22.13
C ASP A 121 -6.73 -7.13 20.90
N PHE A 122 -6.04 -6.01 20.74
CA PHE A 122 -5.12 -5.73 19.64
C PHE A 122 -4.05 -6.83 19.49
N GLU A 123 -3.53 -7.34 20.60
CA GLU A 123 -2.46 -8.35 20.62
C GLU A 123 -2.91 -9.71 20.07
N THR A 124 -4.20 -10.01 20.15
CA THR A 124 -4.78 -11.28 19.71
C THR A 124 -5.56 -11.21 18.41
N ASP A 125 -5.96 -10.01 17.98
CA ASP A 125 -6.65 -9.81 16.71
C ASP A 125 -5.76 -10.19 15.52
N GLU A 126 -6.32 -10.92 14.56
CA GLU A 126 -5.57 -11.47 13.43
C GLU A 126 -4.99 -10.37 12.50
N GLN A 127 -5.78 -9.34 12.20
CA GLN A 127 -5.34 -8.24 11.31
C GLN A 127 -4.30 -7.36 12.01
N CYS A 128 -4.48 -7.10 13.30
CA CYS A 128 -3.50 -6.36 14.09
C CYS A 128 -2.17 -7.12 14.20
N ARG A 129 -2.21 -8.43 14.44
CA ARG A 129 -1.02 -9.28 14.45
C ARG A 129 -0.31 -9.36 13.09
N GLU A 130 -1.06 -9.32 12.00
CA GLU A 130 -0.46 -9.26 10.66
C GLU A 130 0.26 -7.91 10.45
N LEU A 131 -0.34 -6.79 10.88
CA LEU A 131 0.32 -5.49 10.84
C LEU A 131 1.63 -5.49 11.64
N VAL A 132 1.64 -6.06 12.85
CA VAL A 132 2.85 -6.18 13.68
C VAL A 132 3.93 -6.94 12.92
N LYS A 133 3.64 -8.12 12.38
CA LYS A 133 4.61 -8.96 11.64
C LYS A 133 5.16 -8.25 10.40
N VAL A 134 4.30 -7.56 9.66
CA VAL A 134 4.71 -6.83 8.46
C VAL A 134 5.59 -5.66 8.83
N THR A 135 5.26 -4.94 9.92
CA THR A 135 6.08 -3.84 10.46
C THR A 135 7.46 -4.33 10.86
N GLU A 136 7.55 -5.39 11.65
CA GLU A 136 8.82 -5.97 12.09
C GLU A 136 9.72 -6.41 10.92
N ARG A 137 9.11 -6.96 9.87
CA ARG A 137 9.84 -7.48 8.72
C ARG A 137 10.28 -6.42 7.73
N TRP A 138 9.43 -5.43 7.47
CA TRP A 138 9.59 -4.56 6.31
C TRP A 138 9.79 -3.08 6.61
N ASN A 139 9.42 -2.58 7.81
CA ASN A 139 9.56 -1.17 8.08
C ASN A 139 11.04 -0.77 8.14
N GLY A 140 11.43 0.18 7.31
CA GLY A 140 12.82 0.61 7.17
C GLY A 140 13.69 -0.29 6.30
N PHE A 141 13.12 -1.30 5.65
CA PHE A 141 13.85 -2.21 4.75
C PHE A 141 14.61 -1.43 3.66
N ASP A 142 15.82 -1.93 3.35
CA ASP A 142 16.70 -1.37 2.32
C ASP A 142 16.94 0.14 2.49
N GLY A 143 17.38 0.55 3.69
CA GLY A 143 17.68 1.96 4.01
C GLY A 143 16.46 2.87 4.02
N GLY A 144 15.27 2.35 4.30
CA GLY A 144 14.01 3.09 4.35
C GLY A 144 13.30 3.20 2.99
N ARG A 145 13.66 2.37 2.02
CA ARG A 145 12.96 2.29 0.73
C ARG A 145 11.56 1.72 0.86
N ILE A 146 11.34 0.81 1.82
CA ILE A 146 10.01 0.35 2.23
C ILE A 146 9.71 0.92 3.61
N LYS A 147 8.55 1.55 3.75
CA LYS A 147 7.97 1.95 5.02
C LYS A 147 6.62 1.28 5.18
N ILE A 148 6.26 1.01 6.42
CA ILE A 148 4.94 0.47 6.78
C ILE A 148 4.15 1.56 7.49
N ASP A 149 2.89 1.70 7.12
CA ASP A 149 1.90 2.53 7.78
C ASP A 149 0.79 1.63 8.34
N ALA A 150 0.10 2.05 9.39
CA ALA A 150 -1.16 1.44 9.78
C ALA A 150 -2.27 1.87 8.82
N GLY A 151 -3.23 0.99 8.55
CA GLY A 151 -4.26 1.27 7.57
C GLY A 151 -5.65 0.93 8.09
N ILE A 152 -6.61 1.78 7.76
CA ILE A 152 -8.04 1.55 7.94
C ILE A 152 -8.67 1.51 6.55
N TYR A 153 -9.42 0.44 6.23
CA TYR A 153 -10.07 0.37 4.92
C TYR A 153 -11.00 1.56 4.71
N ALA A 154 -12.03 1.66 5.55
CA ALA A 154 -12.97 2.78 5.53
C ALA A 154 -13.78 2.81 6.84
N GLU A 155 -14.42 3.96 7.13
CA GLU A 155 -15.25 4.14 8.29
C GLU A 155 -16.53 3.29 8.27
N TYR A 156 -17.04 2.92 7.09
CA TYR A 156 -18.30 2.18 6.96
C TYR A 156 -18.17 0.65 7.21
N ILE A 157 -16.95 0.11 7.27
CA ILE A 157 -16.70 -1.31 7.55
C ILE A 157 -15.77 -1.55 8.73
N SER A 158 -15.52 -0.54 9.51
CA SER A 158 -14.71 -0.59 10.73
C SER A 158 -15.29 0.35 11.78
N ASN A 159 -14.75 0.35 12.98
CA ASN A 159 -15.21 1.24 14.04
C ASN A 159 -14.07 1.73 14.93
N TYR A 160 -14.40 2.70 15.81
CA TYR A 160 -13.44 3.37 16.68
C TYR A 160 -12.62 2.41 17.56
N ARG A 161 -13.16 1.25 17.96
CA ARG A 161 -12.44 0.27 18.80
C ARG A 161 -11.21 -0.27 18.08
N LEU A 162 -11.37 -0.63 16.79
CA LEU A 162 -10.25 -1.02 15.94
C LEU A 162 -9.31 0.16 15.72
N TRP A 163 -9.87 1.35 15.46
CA TRP A 163 -9.06 2.54 15.16
C TRP A 163 -8.19 2.96 16.33
N GLU A 164 -8.70 2.94 17.58
CA GLU A 164 -7.91 3.24 18.78
C GLU A 164 -6.70 2.30 18.91
N GLY A 165 -6.89 1.00 18.67
CA GLY A 165 -5.79 0.05 18.67
C GLY A 165 -4.74 0.34 17.58
N LEU A 166 -5.18 0.60 16.35
CA LEU A 166 -4.30 0.92 15.23
C LEU A 166 -3.56 2.25 15.43
N VAL A 167 -4.24 3.29 15.93
CA VAL A 167 -3.64 4.61 16.23
C VAL A 167 -2.63 4.47 17.36
N GLY A 168 -2.96 3.73 18.41
CA GLY A 168 -2.05 3.45 19.52
C GLY A 168 -0.76 2.80 19.04
N TYR A 169 -0.89 1.70 18.30
CA TYR A 169 0.25 0.99 17.72
C TYR A 169 1.07 1.87 16.77
N ALA A 170 0.41 2.61 15.87
CA ALA A 170 1.09 3.51 14.95
C ALA A 170 1.90 4.59 15.69
N ALA A 171 1.35 5.16 16.75
CA ALA A 171 2.05 6.16 17.59
C ALA A 171 3.26 5.55 18.29
N GLU A 172 3.13 4.36 18.87
CA GLU A 172 4.23 3.66 19.56
C GLU A 172 5.37 3.29 18.61
N GLN A 173 5.04 2.84 17.40
CA GLN A 173 6.01 2.42 16.38
C GLN A 173 6.48 3.56 15.48
N ASN A 174 5.98 4.80 15.68
CA ASN A 174 6.25 5.96 14.81
C ASN A 174 5.93 5.68 13.33
N LEU A 175 4.77 5.07 13.08
CA LEU A 175 4.23 4.81 11.75
C LEU A 175 3.30 5.93 11.30
N GLY A 176 3.13 6.09 9.99
CA GLY A 176 2.03 6.84 9.40
C GLY A 176 0.71 6.07 9.47
N MET A 177 -0.37 6.75 9.08
CA MET A 177 -1.70 6.14 8.93
C MET A 177 -2.28 6.48 7.57
N GLN A 178 -2.98 5.49 6.97
CA GLN A 178 -3.72 5.65 5.73
C GLN A 178 -5.16 5.18 5.94
N LEU A 179 -6.12 5.88 5.34
CA LEU A 179 -7.53 5.48 5.37
C LEU A 179 -8.28 6.03 4.16
N HIS A 180 -9.38 5.37 3.78
CA HIS A 180 -10.41 5.98 2.95
C HIS A 180 -11.43 6.70 3.83
N LEU A 181 -11.78 7.91 3.49
CA LEU A 181 -12.69 8.76 4.24
C LEU A 181 -13.61 9.52 3.27
N ALA A 182 -14.91 9.53 3.53
CA ALA A 182 -15.91 10.21 2.70
C ALA A 182 -15.80 9.79 1.22
N GLU A 183 -15.64 8.49 0.96
CA GLU A 183 -15.44 7.93 -0.37
C GLU A 183 -16.73 7.98 -1.21
N THR A 184 -17.88 7.84 -0.56
CA THR A 184 -19.18 7.82 -1.23
C THR A 184 -20.12 8.92 -0.72
N GLN A 185 -21.14 9.26 -1.53
CA GLN A 185 -22.14 10.24 -1.16
C GLN A 185 -22.93 9.88 0.12
N SER A 186 -23.00 8.59 0.45
CA SER A 186 -23.70 8.10 1.64
C SER A 186 -22.92 8.28 2.94
N GLU A 187 -21.65 8.61 2.86
CA GLU A 187 -20.77 8.84 4.02
C GLU A 187 -20.66 10.33 4.39
N VAL A 188 -21.20 11.23 3.56
CA VAL A 188 -21.23 12.67 3.71
C VAL A 188 -22.63 13.15 4.09
#